data_53acb4d05c6da79aecef30c1a325ba06
#
_entry.id   53acb4d05c6da79aecef30c1a325ba06
#
_cell.length_a   1.000
_cell.length_b   1.000
_cell.length_c   1.000
_cell.angle_alpha   90.00
_cell.angle_beta   90.00
_cell.angle_gamma   90.00
#
_symmetry.space_group_name_H-M   'P 1'
#
loop_
_entity.id
_entity.type
_entity.pdbx_description
1 polymer ?
#
loop_
_entity_poly.entity_id
_entity_poly.type
_entity_poly.pdbx_seq_one_letter_code
_entity_poly.pdbx_strand_id
1 'polypeptide(L)'
;MSCIFCKIVSREIPAILLVETDDVIAFPDLNPQAPTHILIVPKLHLENAAELAESAPSVLPEIFKAAKKLSDELGLPGYRTVFNTGAEAGQSVFHAHLHLLGGRAFGWPPV
;
A
#
# COMPACT_ATOMS: atom_id res chain seq x y z
N MET A 1 -10.23 -18.61 2.86
CA MET A 1 -8.94 -18.17 2.35
C MET A 1 -8.22 -17.31 3.37
N SER A 2 -6.94 -17.59 3.59
CA SER A 2 -6.14 -16.91 4.63
C SER A 2 -5.34 -15.75 4.05
N CYS A 3 -5.98 -14.63 3.76
CA CYS A 3 -5.27 -13.43 3.36
C CYS A 3 -5.07 -12.54 4.57
N ILE A 4 -3.82 -12.25 4.92
CA ILE A 4 -3.51 -11.40 6.08
C ILE A 4 -4.12 -10.00 5.93
N PHE A 5 -4.13 -9.44 4.72
CA PHE A 5 -4.70 -8.10 4.52
C PHE A 5 -6.23 -8.12 4.60
N CYS A 6 -6.88 -9.19 4.11
CA CYS A 6 -8.31 -9.37 4.31
C CYS A 6 -8.65 -9.44 5.80
N LYS A 7 -7.79 -10.09 6.59
CA LYS A 7 -7.99 -10.18 8.04
C LYS A 7 -7.81 -8.84 8.74
N ILE A 8 -6.92 -8.00 8.24
CA ILE A 8 -6.76 -6.63 8.77
C ILE A 8 -7.98 -5.79 8.41
N VAL A 9 -8.47 -5.91 7.16
CA VAL A 9 -9.68 -5.20 6.72
C VAL A 9 -10.89 -5.59 7.57
N SER A 10 -11.04 -6.87 7.89
CA SER A 10 -12.14 -7.38 8.71
C SER A 10 -11.94 -7.19 10.21
N ARG A 11 -10.77 -6.69 10.62
CA ARG A 11 -10.38 -6.48 12.02
C ARG A 11 -10.17 -7.76 12.81
N GLU A 12 -9.98 -8.88 12.15
CA GLU A 12 -9.57 -10.14 12.80
C GLU A 12 -8.14 -10.04 13.30
N ILE A 13 -7.29 -9.28 12.59
CA ILE A 13 -5.91 -8.98 13.00
C ILE A 13 -5.84 -7.48 13.25
N PRO A 14 -5.38 -7.03 14.43
CA PRO A 14 -5.25 -5.62 14.71
C PRO A 14 -4.12 -4.97 13.92
N ALA A 15 -4.31 -3.71 13.51
CA ALA A 15 -3.30 -2.89 12.88
C ALA A 15 -3.54 -1.44 13.24
N ILE A 16 -2.49 -0.62 13.19
CA ILE A 16 -2.62 0.81 13.39
C ILE A 16 -3.07 1.41 12.06
N LEU A 17 -4.36 1.74 11.95
CA LEU A 17 -4.90 2.29 10.72
C LEU A 17 -4.64 3.79 10.66
N LEU A 18 -3.81 4.21 9.71
CA LEU A 18 -3.49 5.62 9.47
C LEU A 18 -4.53 6.29 8.59
N VAL A 19 -5.16 5.52 7.70
CA VAL A 19 -6.26 5.94 6.84
C VAL A 19 -7.24 4.78 6.77
N GLU A 20 -8.51 5.11 6.80
CA GLU A 20 -9.57 4.15 6.48
C GLU A 20 -10.68 4.90 5.74
N THR A 21 -11.00 4.43 4.54
CA THR A 21 -12.13 4.91 3.74
C THR A 21 -12.99 3.72 3.36
N ASP A 22 -14.03 3.93 2.58
CA ASP A 22 -14.85 2.83 2.07
C ASP A 22 -14.05 1.88 1.17
N ASP A 23 -12.99 2.38 0.53
CA ASP A 23 -12.26 1.62 -0.48
C ASP A 23 -10.89 1.15 -0.03
N VAL A 24 -10.24 1.85 0.90
CA VAL A 24 -8.84 1.57 1.25
C VAL A 24 -8.58 1.68 2.74
N ILE A 25 -7.53 0.97 3.17
CA ILE A 25 -6.91 1.15 4.49
C ILE A 25 -5.42 1.40 4.29
N ALA A 26 -4.79 2.05 5.26
CA ALA A 26 -3.35 2.26 5.26
C ALA A 26 -2.80 2.02 6.66
N PHE A 27 -1.67 1.31 6.75
CA PHE A 27 -1.03 1.00 8.02
C PHE A 27 0.49 0.87 7.83
N PRO A 28 1.29 1.09 8.89
CA PRO A 28 2.74 0.94 8.78
C PRO A 28 3.16 -0.47 8.44
N ASP A 29 4.20 -0.63 7.60
CA ASP A 29 4.82 -1.91 7.37
C ASP A 29 5.59 -2.32 8.63
N LEU A 30 5.43 -3.57 9.07
CA LEU A 30 6.11 -4.09 10.26
C LEU A 30 7.61 -4.32 10.03
N ASN A 31 8.05 -4.38 8.78
CA ASN A 31 9.45 -4.52 8.41
C ASN A 31 9.86 -3.35 7.50
N PRO A 32 9.94 -2.12 8.06
CA PRO A 32 10.12 -0.94 7.22
C PRO A 32 11.46 -0.92 6.52
N GLN A 33 11.44 -0.52 5.25
CA GLN A 33 12.61 -0.38 4.40
C GLN A 33 13.04 1.08 4.25
N ALA A 34 12.34 2.00 4.90
CA ALA A 34 12.63 3.42 4.93
C ALA A 34 12.06 4.00 6.23
N PRO A 35 12.46 5.21 6.66
CA PRO A 35 11.91 5.84 7.87
C PRO A 35 10.39 5.95 7.84
N THR A 36 9.82 6.23 6.67
CA THR A 36 8.38 6.10 6.43
C THR A 36 8.17 4.96 5.45
N HIS A 37 7.46 3.94 5.89
CA HIS A 37 7.08 2.80 5.03
C HIS A 37 5.67 2.39 5.40
N ILE A 38 4.73 2.77 4.56
CA ILE A 38 3.30 2.56 4.80
C ILE A 38 2.74 1.71 3.67
N LEU A 39 1.89 0.76 4.01
CA LEU A 39 1.15 -0.04 3.04
C LEU A 39 -0.23 0.57 2.87
N ILE A 40 -0.64 0.77 1.63
CA ILE A 40 -1.97 1.25 1.28
C ILE A 40 -2.66 0.14 0.50
N VAL A 41 -3.77 -0.35 1.05
CA VAL A 41 -4.38 -1.61 0.66
C VAL A 41 -5.85 -1.39 0.32
N PRO A 42 -6.31 -1.83 -0.85
CA PRO A 42 -7.74 -1.81 -1.15
C PRO A 42 -8.47 -2.81 -0.26
N LYS A 43 -9.67 -2.48 0.18
CA LYS A 43 -10.50 -3.40 0.96
C LYS A 43 -10.94 -4.59 0.12
N LEU A 44 -11.15 -4.36 -1.18
CA LEU A 44 -11.47 -5.41 -2.13
C LEU A 44 -10.23 -6.27 -2.39
N HIS A 45 -10.38 -7.60 -2.28
CA HIS A 45 -9.27 -8.51 -2.52
C HIS A 45 -9.09 -8.75 -4.02
N LEU A 46 -8.02 -8.22 -4.58
CA LEU A 46 -7.54 -8.54 -5.93
C LEU A 46 -6.04 -8.80 -5.81
N GLU A 47 -5.54 -9.69 -6.63
CA GLU A 47 -4.21 -10.28 -6.45
C GLU A 47 -3.08 -9.25 -6.56
N ASN A 48 -3.22 -8.29 -7.48
CA ASN A 48 -2.18 -7.31 -7.76
C ASN A 48 -2.76 -6.03 -8.38
N ALA A 49 -1.91 -5.03 -8.59
CA ALA A 49 -2.33 -3.74 -9.12
C ALA A 49 -2.88 -3.82 -10.54
N ALA A 50 -2.38 -4.75 -11.36
CA ALA A 50 -2.86 -4.91 -12.72
C ALA A 50 -4.32 -5.39 -12.74
N GLU A 51 -4.64 -6.39 -11.89
CA GLU A 51 -6.01 -6.85 -11.74
C GLU A 51 -6.92 -5.79 -11.14
N LEU A 52 -6.40 -5.02 -10.19
CA LEU A 52 -7.15 -3.92 -9.59
C LEU A 52 -7.53 -2.87 -10.65
N ALA A 53 -6.58 -2.50 -11.51
CA ALA A 53 -6.82 -1.54 -12.58
C ALA A 53 -7.88 -2.05 -13.57
N GLU A 54 -7.87 -3.35 -13.86
CA GLU A 54 -8.82 -3.96 -14.79
C GLU A 54 -10.21 -4.13 -14.21
N SER A 55 -10.28 -4.65 -12.98
CA SER A 55 -11.56 -5.08 -12.38
C SER A 55 -12.22 -4.02 -11.52
N ALA A 56 -11.44 -3.11 -10.93
CA ALA A 56 -11.95 -2.06 -10.05
C ALA A 56 -11.21 -0.75 -10.29
N PRO A 57 -11.28 -0.18 -11.50
CA PRO A 57 -10.51 1.02 -11.84
C PRO A 57 -10.84 2.24 -10.98
N SER A 58 -12.01 2.28 -10.36
CA SER A 58 -12.39 3.40 -9.48
C SER A 58 -11.65 3.37 -8.14
N VAL A 59 -11.12 2.21 -7.73
CA VAL A 59 -10.42 2.06 -6.46
C VAL A 59 -8.95 2.50 -6.57
N LEU A 60 -8.33 2.29 -7.72
CA LEU A 60 -6.91 2.59 -7.89
C LEU A 60 -6.54 4.04 -7.58
N PRO A 61 -7.29 5.06 -8.05
CA PRO A 61 -7.01 6.45 -7.67
C PRO A 61 -7.11 6.71 -6.17
N GLU A 62 -7.98 5.99 -5.45
CA GLU A 62 -8.15 6.17 -4.02
C GLU A 62 -6.90 5.77 -3.24
N ILE A 63 -6.15 4.79 -3.76
CA ILE A 63 -4.86 4.40 -3.19
C ILE A 63 -3.85 5.54 -3.29
N PHE A 64 -3.74 6.17 -4.47
CA PHE A 64 -2.82 7.30 -4.68
C PHE A 64 -3.26 8.56 -3.93
N LYS A 65 -4.56 8.79 -3.79
CA LYS A 65 -5.07 9.90 -2.97
C LYS A 65 -4.67 9.71 -1.50
N ALA A 66 -4.75 8.49 -0.98
CA ALA A 66 -4.32 8.18 0.37
C ALA A 66 -2.80 8.40 0.52
N ALA A 67 -2.01 8.00 -0.47
CA ALA A 67 -0.56 8.23 -0.47
C ALA A 67 -0.24 9.72 -0.40
N LYS A 68 -0.91 10.54 -1.21
CA LYS A 68 -0.70 11.99 -1.21
C LYS A 68 -1.09 12.60 0.14
N LYS A 69 -2.25 12.23 0.66
CA LYS A 69 -2.71 12.72 1.95
C LYS A 69 -1.72 12.44 3.07
N LEU A 70 -1.25 11.19 3.16
CA LEU A 70 -0.29 10.78 4.17
C LEU A 70 1.05 11.51 4.00
N SER A 71 1.52 11.66 2.77
CA SER A 71 2.77 12.34 2.48
C SER A 71 2.70 13.82 2.87
N ASP A 72 1.57 14.48 2.61
CA ASP A 72 1.35 15.87 2.99
C ASP A 72 1.31 16.00 4.52
N GLU A 73 0.59 15.12 5.21
CA GLU A 73 0.46 15.14 6.67
C GLU A 73 1.80 14.88 7.36
N LEU A 74 2.63 14.02 6.78
CA LEU A 74 3.95 13.71 7.32
C LEU A 74 5.03 14.69 6.89
N GLY A 75 4.69 15.64 6.03
CA GLY A 75 5.64 16.65 5.56
C GLY A 75 6.76 16.06 4.71
N LEU A 76 6.52 15.00 3.96
CA LEU A 76 7.54 14.38 3.13
C LEU A 76 7.86 15.29 1.93
N PRO A 77 9.15 15.69 1.75
CA PRO A 77 9.52 16.52 0.59
C PRO A 77 9.49 15.74 -0.73
N GLY A 78 9.51 14.42 -0.66
CA GLY A 78 9.40 13.51 -1.77
C GLY A 78 9.14 12.13 -1.25
N TYR A 79 8.61 11.27 -2.09
CA TYR A 79 8.33 9.89 -1.70
C TYR A 79 8.34 8.99 -2.94
N ARG A 80 8.49 7.70 -2.70
CA ARG A 80 8.45 6.69 -3.75
C ARG A 80 7.27 5.77 -3.50
N THR A 81 6.56 5.41 -4.57
CA THR A 81 5.48 4.44 -4.51
C THR A 81 5.84 3.22 -5.34
N VAL A 82 5.58 2.04 -4.79
CA VAL A 82 5.93 0.78 -5.45
C VAL A 82 4.77 -0.19 -5.34
N PHE A 83 4.35 -0.73 -6.48
CA PHE A 83 3.54 -1.94 -6.55
C PHE A 83 4.42 -3.07 -7.08
N ASN A 84 4.51 -4.16 -6.35
CA ASN A 84 5.13 -5.37 -6.86
C ASN A 84 4.03 -6.24 -7.48
N THR A 85 4.27 -6.75 -8.67
CA THR A 85 3.32 -7.61 -9.38
C THR A 85 4.01 -8.94 -9.69
N GLY A 86 3.57 -10.00 -9.02
CA GLY A 86 4.14 -11.32 -9.17
C GLY A 86 5.28 -11.62 -8.20
N ALA A 87 5.49 -12.89 -7.92
CA ALA A 87 6.50 -13.34 -6.96
C ALA A 87 7.93 -12.95 -7.39
N GLU A 88 8.21 -12.99 -8.68
CA GLU A 88 9.54 -12.63 -9.21
C GLU A 88 9.87 -11.16 -8.96
N ALA A 89 8.85 -10.30 -8.91
CA ALA A 89 9.04 -8.87 -8.60
C ALA A 89 9.13 -8.59 -7.10
N GLY A 90 8.98 -9.62 -6.25
CA GLY A 90 9.04 -9.46 -4.80
C GLY A 90 7.69 -9.38 -4.12
N GLN A 91 6.59 -9.65 -4.84
CA GLN A 91 5.28 -9.69 -4.21
C GLN A 91 5.18 -10.94 -3.34
N SER A 92 4.98 -10.75 -2.03
CA SER A 92 4.88 -11.85 -1.06
C SER A 92 3.47 -12.05 -0.54
N VAL A 93 2.63 -11.01 -0.56
CA VAL A 93 1.22 -11.10 -0.21
C VAL A 93 0.40 -10.82 -1.48
N PHE A 94 -0.45 -11.79 -1.87
CA PHE A 94 -1.20 -11.71 -3.13
C PHE A 94 -2.57 -11.08 -2.90
N HIS A 95 -2.51 -9.86 -2.39
CA HIS A 95 -3.57 -8.90 -2.23
C HIS A 95 -2.91 -7.56 -2.56
N ALA A 96 -3.38 -6.87 -3.58
CA ALA A 96 -2.73 -5.65 -4.09
C ALA A 96 -2.43 -4.68 -2.95
N HIS A 97 -1.21 -4.15 -2.93
CA HIS A 97 -0.84 -3.14 -1.93
C HIS A 97 0.26 -2.24 -2.47
N LEU A 98 0.12 -0.95 -2.21
CA LEU A 98 1.10 0.05 -2.57
C LEU A 98 2.03 0.26 -1.39
N HIS A 99 3.35 0.21 -1.65
CA HIS A 99 4.35 0.65 -0.69
C HIS A 99 4.57 2.14 -0.86
N LEU A 100 4.34 2.91 0.19
CA LEU A 100 4.69 4.32 0.26
C LEU A 100 5.98 4.44 1.08
N LEU A 101 7.03 4.90 0.44
CA LEU A 101 8.37 4.99 1.04
C LEU A 101 8.82 6.44 1.06
N GLY A 102 9.30 6.91 2.20
CA GLY A 102 9.76 8.27 2.35
C GLY A 102 10.65 8.46 3.57
N GLY A 103 11.01 9.72 3.84
CA GLY A 103 11.79 10.06 5.01
C GLY A 103 13.31 10.04 4.78
N ARG A 104 13.75 9.74 3.57
CA ARG A 104 15.14 9.84 3.13
C ARG A 104 15.21 9.98 1.62
N ALA A 105 16.37 10.36 1.13
CA ALA A 105 16.62 10.38 -0.31
C ALA A 105 16.74 8.94 -0.85
N PHE A 106 16.24 8.73 -2.05
CA PHE A 106 16.36 7.46 -2.76
C PHE A 106 17.21 7.67 -4.01
N GLY A 107 17.95 6.62 -4.38
CA GLY A 107 18.76 6.66 -5.58
C GLY A 107 18.01 6.20 -6.84
N TRP A 108 18.66 6.37 -7.95
CA TRP A 108 18.21 5.86 -9.23
C TRP A 108 19.36 5.11 -9.90
N PRO A 109 19.16 3.93 -10.49
CA PRO A 109 17.88 3.23 -10.69
C PRO A 109 17.28 2.69 -9.39
N PRO A 110 15.97 2.35 -9.41
CA PRO A 110 15.26 1.90 -8.19
C PRO A 110 15.49 0.42 -7.83
N VAL A 111 16.52 -0.17 -8.40
CA VAL A 111 16.85 -1.58 -8.21
C VAL A 111 18.09 -1.78 -7.37
#